data_61d78aefc1fba1a117d81090221bb41d
#
_entry.id   61d78aefc1fba1a117d81090221bb41d
#
_cell.length_a   1.000
_cell.length_b   1.000
_cell.length_c   1.000
_cell.angle_alpha   90.00
_cell.angle_beta   90.00
_cell.angle_gamma   90.00
#
_symmetry.space_group_name_H-M   'P 1'
#
loop_
_entity.id
_entity.type
_entity.pdbx_description
1 polymer ?
#
loop_
_entity_poly.entity_id
_entity_poly.type
_entity_poly.pdbx_seq_one_letter_code
_entity_poly.pdbx_strand_id
1 'polypeptide(L)'
;MHISEATRAFIDAHTGEDPRDLALHTKRGEPGLDLPFALDQIAGRRIARTKLPAWAACSGVVYPAHVPMEQCSSQFTARTKARLACELIAGLPHPTRLVDLTGGLGVDFWALAQRFDEAVYVERQPQLCALAAHNLHALGVRNVRVECTDGVEFLRTMPPASMIYVDPARRDAHGSRTYAIEDCTPDVLALRDELLAKAPVVMIKLSPMLDWRKTVEDFQGAVQRVVVVSTGNECKELLLMLTRAPHGDVRVDCINDGDTVTFTTAEDQRPSIAPAGSIERMRYLVEPNASIMKAGAFAALQRQCPGLAQIGPNSHLFVGEQPVGAVPGRAFEIARIGGMGKRELKALLEGVTHANIAVRNFPLTAPQLRRRLKLKDGGNDYLFATTDAGGRHVLILAHKAPPATT
;
A
#
# COMPACT_ATOMS: atom_id res chain seq x y z
N MET A 1 -3.08 32.16 -1.09
CA MET A 1 -3.25 31.93 -2.54
C MET A 1 -4.50 32.68 -3.00
N HIS A 2 -4.40 33.59 -3.97
CA HIS A 2 -5.57 34.32 -4.46
C HIS A 2 -6.06 33.68 -5.76
N ILE A 3 -7.28 33.14 -5.75
CA ILE A 3 -7.95 32.58 -6.94
C ILE A 3 -9.01 33.58 -7.37
N SER A 4 -8.97 34.00 -8.63
CA SER A 4 -9.96 34.95 -9.17
C SER A 4 -11.38 34.35 -9.13
N GLU A 5 -12.38 35.22 -9.10
CA GLU A 5 -13.78 34.80 -9.10
C GLU A 5 -14.15 34.01 -10.38
N ALA A 6 -13.66 34.47 -11.55
CA ALA A 6 -13.86 33.80 -12.83
C ALA A 6 -13.27 32.38 -12.83
N THR A 7 -12.04 32.22 -12.32
CA THR A 7 -11.40 30.87 -12.20
C THR A 7 -12.17 29.97 -11.25
N ARG A 8 -12.65 30.50 -10.11
CA ARG A 8 -13.43 29.71 -9.14
C ARG A 8 -14.76 29.29 -9.75
N ALA A 9 -15.49 30.19 -10.39
CA ALA A 9 -16.76 29.89 -11.05
C ALA A 9 -16.59 28.82 -12.14
N PHE A 10 -15.51 28.90 -12.93
CA PHE A 10 -15.18 27.89 -13.93
C PHE A 10 -14.93 26.51 -13.30
N ILE A 11 -14.11 26.42 -12.24
CA ILE A 11 -13.82 25.17 -11.53
C ILE A 11 -15.11 24.54 -11.02
N ASP A 12 -16.00 25.33 -10.41
CA ASP A 12 -17.23 24.81 -9.78
C ASP A 12 -18.25 24.36 -10.83
N ALA A 13 -18.35 25.07 -11.96
CA ALA A 13 -19.23 24.70 -13.09
C ALA A 13 -18.80 23.39 -13.77
N HIS A 14 -17.48 23.12 -13.86
CA HIS A 14 -16.93 22.00 -14.64
C HIS A 14 -16.35 20.86 -13.77
N THR A 15 -16.68 20.82 -12.49
CA THR A 15 -16.11 19.87 -11.50
C THR A 15 -16.31 18.38 -11.86
N GLY A 16 -17.28 18.03 -12.73
CA GLY A 16 -17.58 16.66 -13.15
C GLY A 16 -16.99 16.26 -14.50
N GLU A 17 -16.44 17.21 -15.25
CA GLU A 17 -16.01 17.02 -16.63
C GLU A 17 -14.56 16.49 -16.74
N ASP A 18 -14.19 15.96 -17.91
CA ASP A 18 -12.82 15.54 -18.16
C ASP A 18 -11.94 16.78 -18.44
N PRO A 19 -10.86 17.00 -17.67
CA PRO A 19 -9.98 18.15 -17.89
C PRO A 19 -9.36 18.21 -19.29
N ARG A 20 -9.20 17.06 -19.97
CA ARG A 20 -8.64 17.00 -21.33
C ARG A 20 -9.65 17.53 -22.35
N ASP A 21 -10.92 17.18 -22.20
CA ASP A 21 -11.99 17.67 -23.06
C ASP A 21 -12.19 19.18 -22.85
N LEU A 22 -12.16 19.65 -21.60
CA LEU A 22 -12.20 21.05 -21.28
C LEU A 22 -11.04 21.85 -21.90
N ALA A 23 -9.82 21.30 -21.84
CA ALA A 23 -8.65 21.93 -22.45
C ALA A 23 -8.77 22.10 -23.98
N LEU A 24 -9.50 21.21 -24.66
CA LEU A 24 -9.70 21.25 -26.11
C LEU A 24 -10.84 22.21 -26.53
N HIS A 25 -11.89 22.32 -25.70
CA HIS A 25 -13.11 23.02 -26.09
C HIS A 25 -13.27 24.42 -25.47
N THR A 26 -12.51 24.74 -24.42
CA THR A 26 -12.58 26.06 -23.76
C THR A 26 -11.82 27.10 -24.58
N LYS A 27 -12.48 28.22 -24.89
CA LYS A 27 -11.84 29.34 -25.57
C LYS A 27 -10.77 29.95 -24.66
N ARG A 28 -9.55 30.09 -25.20
CA ARG A 28 -8.46 30.79 -24.52
C ARG A 28 -8.72 32.28 -24.50
N GLY A 29 -8.40 32.95 -23.38
CA GLY A 29 -8.42 34.41 -23.27
C GLY A 29 -9.66 34.99 -22.61
N GLU A 30 -10.43 34.23 -21.86
CA GLU A 30 -11.47 34.81 -20.99
C GLU A 30 -10.83 35.69 -19.91
N PRO A 31 -11.28 36.95 -19.76
CA PRO A 31 -10.70 37.86 -18.77
C PRO A 31 -10.81 37.31 -17.35
N GLY A 32 -9.69 37.22 -16.66
CA GLY A 32 -9.63 36.77 -15.28
C GLY A 32 -9.65 35.27 -15.08
N LEU A 33 -9.77 34.45 -16.13
CA LEU A 33 -9.71 33.00 -16.05
C LEU A 33 -8.25 32.49 -16.18
N ASP A 34 -7.74 31.87 -15.13
CA ASP A 34 -6.51 31.04 -15.20
C ASP A 34 -6.89 29.59 -15.57
N LEU A 35 -7.02 29.34 -16.87
CA LEU A 35 -7.45 28.07 -17.40
C LEU A 35 -6.50 26.90 -17.01
N PRO A 36 -5.15 27.00 -17.12
CA PRO A 36 -4.26 25.95 -16.69
C PRO A 36 -4.47 25.57 -15.21
N PHE A 37 -4.52 26.57 -14.33
CA PHE A 37 -4.78 26.33 -12.91
C PHE A 37 -6.16 25.71 -12.69
N ALA A 38 -7.21 26.18 -13.36
CA ALA A 38 -8.55 25.62 -13.23
C ALA A 38 -8.59 24.13 -13.63
N LEU A 39 -7.92 23.74 -14.71
CA LEU A 39 -7.82 22.36 -15.16
C LEU A 39 -7.09 21.47 -14.16
N ASP A 40 -6.00 21.97 -13.55
CA ASP A 40 -5.29 21.26 -12.49
C ASP A 40 -6.20 21.05 -11.27
N GLN A 41 -7.00 22.05 -10.88
CA GLN A 41 -7.96 21.93 -9.77
C GLN A 41 -9.05 20.89 -10.07
N ILE A 42 -9.61 20.88 -11.28
CA ILE A 42 -10.63 19.90 -11.69
C ILE A 42 -10.05 18.49 -11.69
N ALA A 43 -8.85 18.32 -12.26
CA ALA A 43 -8.12 17.04 -12.25
C ALA A 43 -7.83 16.56 -10.82
N GLY A 44 -7.32 17.45 -9.98
CA GLY A 44 -7.00 17.16 -8.57
C GLY A 44 -8.24 16.76 -7.77
N ARG A 45 -9.35 17.51 -7.91
CA ARG A 45 -10.65 17.17 -7.27
C ARG A 45 -11.16 15.79 -7.70
N ARG A 46 -11.02 15.45 -8.98
CA ARG A 46 -11.43 14.14 -9.51
C ARG A 46 -10.65 12.99 -8.86
N ILE A 47 -9.33 13.12 -8.77
CA ILE A 47 -8.46 12.13 -8.10
C ILE A 47 -8.79 12.07 -6.60
N ALA A 48 -8.96 13.24 -5.96
CA ALA A 48 -9.20 13.32 -4.52
C ALA A 48 -10.52 12.68 -4.09
N ARG A 49 -11.57 12.67 -4.91
CA ARG A 49 -12.85 12.01 -4.58
C ARG A 49 -12.68 10.56 -4.15
N THR A 50 -11.78 9.84 -4.77
CA THR A 50 -11.51 8.42 -4.46
C THR A 50 -10.31 8.25 -3.54
N LYS A 51 -9.25 9.01 -3.76
CA LYS A 51 -7.98 8.85 -3.05
C LYS A 51 -7.93 9.57 -1.71
N LEU A 52 -8.54 10.76 -1.60
CA LEU A 52 -8.53 11.69 -0.46
C LEU A 52 -9.93 12.27 -0.18
N PRO A 53 -10.94 11.47 0.18
CA PRO A 53 -12.33 11.95 0.33
C PRO A 53 -12.48 13.13 1.29
N ALA A 54 -11.74 13.18 2.40
CA ALA A 54 -11.81 14.31 3.34
C ALA A 54 -11.27 15.61 2.74
N TRP A 55 -10.25 15.52 1.88
CA TRP A 55 -9.71 16.66 1.15
C TRP A 55 -10.71 17.13 0.09
N ALA A 56 -11.32 16.20 -0.64
CA ALA A 56 -12.33 16.49 -1.64
C ALA A 56 -13.58 17.16 -1.06
N ALA A 57 -13.93 16.85 0.18
CA ALA A 57 -15.04 17.46 0.91
C ALA A 57 -14.74 18.89 1.39
N CYS A 58 -13.48 19.32 1.42
CA CYS A 58 -13.06 20.65 1.84
C CYS A 58 -12.88 21.57 0.63
N SER A 59 -13.78 22.54 0.46
CA SER A 59 -13.77 23.48 -0.70
C SER A 59 -12.55 24.39 -0.72
N GLY A 60 -11.87 24.57 0.43
CA GLY A 60 -10.68 25.39 0.56
C GLY A 60 -9.38 24.73 0.10
N VAL A 61 -9.39 23.41 -0.17
CA VAL A 61 -8.18 22.69 -0.61
C VAL A 61 -7.81 23.06 -2.03
N VAL A 62 -6.53 23.32 -2.24
CA VAL A 62 -5.92 23.57 -3.55
C VAL A 62 -5.05 22.36 -3.92
N TYR A 63 -5.19 21.91 -5.15
CA TYR A 63 -4.46 20.75 -5.66
C TYR A 63 -3.26 21.18 -6.51
N PRO A 64 -2.11 20.52 -6.40
CA PRO A 64 -0.98 20.76 -7.29
C PRO A 64 -1.27 20.21 -8.68
N ALA A 65 -0.41 20.52 -9.65
CA ALA A 65 -0.40 19.85 -10.95
C ALA A 65 -0.26 18.32 -10.77
N HIS A 66 -0.63 17.57 -11.79
CA HIS A 66 -0.96 16.13 -11.82
C HIS A 66 -0.03 15.18 -11.03
N VAL A 67 1.30 15.30 -11.18
CA VAL A 67 2.26 14.30 -10.68
C VAL A 67 2.24 14.08 -9.15
N PRO A 68 2.25 15.13 -8.30
CA PRO A 68 2.18 14.94 -6.85
C PRO A 68 0.91 14.25 -6.38
N MET A 69 -0.20 14.43 -7.07
CA MET A 69 -1.49 13.80 -6.73
C MET A 69 -1.49 12.28 -6.96
N GLU A 70 -0.77 11.79 -7.96
CA GLU A 70 -0.65 10.36 -8.21
C GLU A 70 0.30 9.68 -7.22
N GLN A 71 1.38 10.36 -6.86
CA GLN A 71 2.43 9.81 -6.00
C GLN A 71 2.13 9.89 -4.51
N CYS A 72 1.24 10.81 -4.06
CA CYS A 72 0.92 10.93 -2.64
C CYS A 72 0.20 9.69 -2.09
N SER A 73 0.22 9.55 -0.78
CA SER A 73 -0.54 8.54 -0.05
C SER A 73 -2.04 8.68 -0.29
N SER A 74 -2.77 7.56 -0.19
CA SER A 74 -4.23 7.60 -0.06
C SER A 74 -4.62 8.02 1.36
N GLN A 75 -5.87 8.45 1.53
CA GLN A 75 -6.39 8.74 2.87
C GLN A 75 -6.36 7.51 3.79
N PHE A 76 -6.56 6.32 3.23
CA PHE A 76 -6.47 5.06 3.97
C PHE A 76 -5.05 4.85 4.52
N THR A 77 -4.02 4.94 3.66
CA THR A 77 -2.63 4.71 4.08
C THR A 77 -2.14 5.81 5.03
N ALA A 78 -2.54 7.06 4.82
CA ALA A 78 -2.22 8.16 5.72
C ALA A 78 -2.85 7.99 7.12
N ARG A 79 -4.13 7.59 7.19
CA ARG A 79 -4.80 7.30 8.47
C ARG A 79 -4.24 6.05 9.14
N THR A 80 -3.79 5.05 8.38
CA THR A 80 -3.09 3.88 8.93
C THR A 80 -1.81 4.31 9.63
N LYS A 81 -0.98 5.18 9.02
CA LYS A 81 0.21 5.76 9.65
C LYS A 81 -0.14 6.53 10.93
N ALA A 82 -1.19 7.34 10.89
CA ALA A 82 -1.64 8.11 12.07
C ALA A 82 -2.08 7.20 13.23
N ARG A 83 -2.78 6.09 12.95
CA ARG A 83 -3.14 5.09 13.98
C ARG A 83 -1.90 4.42 14.57
N LEU A 84 -0.97 3.99 13.72
CA LEU A 84 0.29 3.39 14.15
C LEU A 84 1.13 4.38 14.99
N ALA A 85 1.16 5.66 14.61
CA ALA A 85 1.83 6.70 15.38
C ALA A 85 1.25 6.82 16.79
N CYS A 86 -0.09 6.81 16.96
CA CYS A 86 -0.72 6.83 18.29
C CYS A 86 -0.27 5.65 19.15
N GLU A 87 -0.18 4.44 18.56
CA GLU A 87 0.30 3.25 19.28
C GLU A 87 1.75 3.42 19.76
N LEU A 88 2.60 4.00 18.93
CA LEU A 88 4.03 4.16 19.20
C LEU A 88 4.37 5.27 20.19
N ILE A 89 3.58 6.34 20.22
CA ILE A 89 3.81 7.46 21.14
C ILE A 89 3.03 7.32 22.45
N ALA A 90 2.18 6.30 22.57
CA ALA A 90 1.44 6.04 23.82
C ALA A 90 2.42 5.86 24.99
N GLY A 91 2.33 6.71 25.97
CA GLY A 91 3.24 6.71 27.13
C GLY A 91 4.47 7.61 27.00
N LEU A 92 4.67 8.29 25.87
CA LEU A 92 5.69 9.35 25.80
C LEU A 92 5.22 10.61 26.53
N PRO A 93 6.16 11.41 27.08
CA PRO A 93 5.81 12.64 27.79
C PRO A 93 5.18 13.68 26.86
N HIS A 94 4.22 14.45 27.38
CA HIS A 94 3.64 15.62 26.73
C HIS A 94 4.46 16.90 27.02
N PRO A 95 4.46 17.87 26.10
CA PRO A 95 3.81 17.85 24.78
C PRO A 95 4.52 16.92 23.80
N THR A 96 3.74 16.13 23.06
CA THR A 96 4.26 15.28 21.97
C THR A 96 4.51 16.11 20.73
N ARG A 97 5.67 15.91 20.10
CA ARG A 97 6.07 16.63 18.89
C ARG A 97 6.35 15.67 17.73
N LEU A 98 5.72 15.93 16.58
CA LEU A 98 6.02 15.30 15.29
C LEU A 98 6.95 16.20 14.47
N VAL A 99 7.91 15.58 13.77
CA VAL A 99 8.65 16.23 12.68
C VAL A 99 8.57 15.35 11.42
N ASP A 100 8.04 15.87 10.34
CA ASP A 100 8.10 15.27 9.01
C ASP A 100 9.21 15.94 8.22
N LEU A 101 10.27 15.20 7.90
CA LEU A 101 11.45 15.71 7.19
C LEU A 101 11.30 15.74 5.66
N THR A 102 10.18 15.23 5.14
CA THR A 102 9.94 15.01 3.70
C THR A 102 8.51 15.36 3.29
N GLY A 103 8.01 16.48 3.75
CA GLY A 103 6.60 16.88 3.76
C GLY A 103 5.79 16.67 2.47
N GLY A 104 6.38 16.94 1.31
CA GLY A 104 5.75 16.74 -0.01
C GLY A 104 4.40 17.44 -0.13
N LEU A 105 3.36 16.71 -0.58
CA LEU A 105 1.99 17.27 -0.65
C LEU A 105 1.32 17.43 0.73
N GLY A 106 1.90 16.84 1.79
CA GLY A 106 1.40 16.96 3.17
C GLY A 106 0.25 16.03 3.53
N VAL A 107 -0.06 15.00 2.72
CA VAL A 107 -1.17 14.08 2.98
C VAL A 107 -0.90 13.22 4.21
N ASP A 108 0.28 12.63 4.32
CA ASP A 108 0.68 11.85 5.50
C ASP A 108 0.81 12.75 6.71
N PHE A 109 1.44 13.91 6.53
CA PHE A 109 1.57 14.90 7.58
C PHE A 109 0.21 15.39 8.13
N TRP A 110 -0.77 15.65 7.25
CA TRP A 110 -2.13 16.02 7.64
C TRP A 110 -2.77 15.01 8.60
N ALA A 111 -2.62 13.71 8.31
CA ALA A 111 -3.19 12.66 9.14
C ALA A 111 -2.42 12.48 10.45
N LEU A 112 -1.08 12.54 10.39
CA LEU A 112 -0.19 12.40 11.53
C LEU A 112 -0.32 13.58 12.50
N ALA A 113 -0.26 14.81 12.03
CA ALA A 113 -0.26 16.03 12.84
C ALA A 113 -1.45 16.13 13.82
N GLN A 114 -2.59 15.54 13.45
CA GLN A 114 -3.80 15.50 14.29
C GLN A 114 -3.64 14.59 15.54
N ARG A 115 -2.53 13.88 15.68
CA ARG A 115 -2.23 12.95 16.79
C ARG A 115 -1.15 13.45 17.73
N PHE A 116 -0.63 14.64 17.49
CA PHE A 116 0.44 15.25 18.26
C PHE A 116 0.01 16.62 18.78
N ASP A 117 0.63 17.06 19.89
CA ASP A 117 0.39 18.41 20.43
C ASP A 117 1.02 19.49 19.54
N GLU A 118 2.18 19.19 18.95
CA GLU A 118 2.91 20.05 18.01
C GLU A 118 3.37 19.24 16.79
N ALA A 119 3.37 19.85 15.61
CA ALA A 119 3.85 19.22 14.40
C ALA A 119 4.66 20.20 13.54
N VAL A 120 5.78 19.72 13.00
CA VAL A 120 6.65 20.48 12.10
C VAL A 120 6.71 19.77 10.76
N TYR A 121 6.29 20.48 9.73
CA TYR A 121 6.36 20.06 8.33
C TYR A 121 7.60 20.67 7.71
N VAL A 122 8.49 19.84 7.13
CA VAL A 122 9.72 20.30 6.48
C VAL A 122 9.70 19.88 5.01
N GLU A 123 9.90 20.82 4.12
CA GLU A 123 9.93 20.62 2.68
C GLU A 123 10.87 21.63 2.02
N ARG A 124 11.67 21.18 1.05
CA ARG A 124 12.66 22.04 0.38
C ARG A 124 12.09 22.91 -0.75
N GLN A 125 10.93 22.52 -1.29
CA GLN A 125 10.30 23.20 -2.42
C GLN A 125 9.35 24.30 -1.93
N PRO A 126 9.63 25.61 -2.17
CA PRO A 126 8.81 26.71 -1.65
C PRO A 126 7.34 26.65 -2.08
N GLN A 127 7.08 26.14 -3.29
CA GLN A 127 5.71 26.00 -3.80
C GLN A 127 4.90 24.96 -3.01
N LEU A 128 5.52 23.82 -2.64
CA LEU A 128 4.89 22.81 -1.81
C LEU A 128 4.73 23.29 -0.37
N CYS A 129 5.68 24.04 0.17
CA CYS A 129 5.56 24.67 1.50
C CYS A 129 4.34 25.62 1.56
N ALA A 130 4.19 26.49 0.57
CA ALA A 130 3.06 27.42 0.48
C ALA A 130 1.71 26.69 0.31
N LEU A 131 1.70 25.64 -0.52
CA LEU A 131 0.53 24.80 -0.75
C LEU A 131 0.12 24.05 0.51
N ALA A 132 1.08 23.40 1.18
CA ALA A 132 0.84 22.65 2.41
C ALA A 132 0.33 23.58 3.52
N ALA A 133 0.95 24.74 3.74
CA ALA A 133 0.49 25.73 4.72
C ALA A 133 -0.97 26.13 4.48
N HIS A 134 -1.34 26.38 3.22
CA HIS A 134 -2.71 26.73 2.84
C HIS A 134 -3.67 25.56 3.11
N ASN A 135 -3.35 24.36 2.62
CA ASN A 135 -4.22 23.20 2.70
C ASN A 135 -4.40 22.70 4.15
N LEU A 136 -3.32 22.66 4.94
CA LEU A 136 -3.40 22.27 6.35
C LEU A 136 -4.31 23.23 7.13
N HIS A 137 -4.19 24.53 6.86
CA HIS A 137 -5.09 25.51 7.44
C HIS A 137 -6.54 25.31 7.02
N ALA A 138 -6.81 25.07 5.72
CA ALA A 138 -8.15 24.81 5.19
C ALA A 138 -8.76 23.54 5.80
N LEU A 139 -7.94 22.48 5.99
CA LEU A 139 -8.32 21.22 6.61
C LEU A 139 -8.41 21.26 8.14
N GLY A 140 -8.26 22.44 8.75
CA GLY A 140 -8.46 22.63 10.18
C GLY A 140 -7.28 22.23 11.07
N VAL A 141 -6.11 21.91 10.54
CA VAL A 141 -4.92 21.60 11.34
C VAL A 141 -4.27 22.91 11.80
N ARG A 142 -4.12 23.09 13.13
CA ARG A 142 -3.69 24.36 13.73
C ARG A 142 -2.36 24.30 14.49
N ASN A 143 -1.94 23.11 14.89
CA ASN A 143 -0.73 22.83 15.67
C ASN A 143 0.52 22.67 14.79
N VAL A 144 0.58 23.34 13.63
CA VAL A 144 1.57 23.12 12.58
C VAL A 144 2.49 24.32 12.40
N ARG A 145 3.79 24.02 12.30
CA ARG A 145 4.82 24.93 11.78
C ARG A 145 5.35 24.36 10.45
N VAL A 146 5.44 25.22 9.45
CA VAL A 146 6.01 24.88 8.12
C VAL A 146 7.41 25.48 8.02
N GLU A 147 8.38 24.64 7.72
CA GLU A 147 9.78 24.99 7.49
C GLU A 147 10.15 24.70 6.04
N CYS A 148 10.57 25.75 5.32
CA CYS A 148 10.97 25.64 3.93
C CYS A 148 12.50 25.51 3.84
N THR A 149 13.01 24.29 4.04
CA THR A 149 14.43 23.99 4.09
C THR A 149 14.70 22.54 3.73
N ASP A 150 15.97 22.16 3.59
CA ASP A 150 16.35 20.76 3.44
C ASP A 150 16.11 19.97 4.73
N GLY A 151 15.50 18.77 4.62
CA GLY A 151 15.15 17.94 5.77
C GLY A 151 16.36 17.47 6.58
N VAL A 152 17.49 17.21 5.93
CA VAL A 152 18.75 16.77 6.61
C VAL A 152 19.38 17.93 7.37
N GLU A 153 19.41 19.11 6.78
CA GLU A 153 19.89 20.32 7.46
C GLU A 153 19.02 20.65 8.68
N PHE A 154 17.69 20.52 8.53
CA PHE A 154 16.75 20.72 9.64
C PHE A 154 16.96 19.69 10.74
N LEU A 155 17.11 18.39 10.41
CA LEU A 155 17.37 17.32 11.37
C LEU A 155 18.54 17.65 12.30
N ARG A 156 19.63 18.19 11.76
CA ARG A 156 20.83 18.50 12.53
C ARG A 156 20.64 19.61 13.54
N THR A 157 19.81 20.58 13.21
CA THR A 157 19.59 21.80 14.04
C THR A 157 18.33 21.74 14.91
N MET A 158 17.35 20.87 14.60
CA MET A 158 16.10 20.79 15.31
C MET A 158 16.27 20.33 16.77
N PRO A 159 15.41 20.79 17.71
CA PRO A 159 15.30 20.20 19.04
C PRO A 159 14.75 18.78 18.96
N PRO A 160 14.91 17.96 20.03
CA PRO A 160 14.34 16.61 20.09
C PRO A 160 12.83 16.61 19.83
N ALA A 161 12.35 15.55 19.19
CA ALA A 161 10.95 15.29 18.90
C ALA A 161 10.48 13.98 19.53
N SER A 162 9.18 13.78 19.65
CA SER A 162 8.60 12.49 20.07
C SER A 162 8.64 11.46 18.95
N MET A 163 8.45 11.94 17.72
CA MET A 163 8.51 11.09 16.53
C MET A 163 9.03 11.89 15.33
N ILE A 164 9.86 11.23 14.53
CA ILE A 164 10.25 11.70 13.19
C ILE A 164 9.59 10.79 12.15
N TYR A 165 9.01 11.41 11.10
CA TYR A 165 8.52 10.74 9.91
C TYR A 165 9.41 11.09 8.71
N VAL A 166 9.72 10.08 7.88
CA VAL A 166 10.52 10.25 6.65
C VAL A 166 9.91 9.41 5.54
N ASP A 167 9.64 10.03 4.39
CA ASP A 167 9.24 9.38 3.12
C ASP A 167 10.31 9.69 2.06
N PRO A 168 11.45 8.97 2.06
CA PRO A 168 12.54 9.29 1.17
C PRO A 168 12.16 9.01 -0.29
N ALA A 169 12.42 9.99 -1.15
CA ALA A 169 12.23 9.85 -2.59
C ALA A 169 13.31 8.94 -3.19
N ARG A 170 12.99 8.21 -4.26
CA ARG A 170 13.99 7.45 -5.02
C ARG A 170 14.88 8.39 -5.83
N ARG A 171 16.16 8.06 -5.94
CA ARG A 171 17.07 8.75 -6.86
C ARG A 171 16.89 8.21 -8.27
N ASP A 172 16.19 8.95 -9.12
CA ASP A 172 16.08 8.62 -10.55
C ASP A 172 17.24 9.21 -11.36
N ALA A 173 18.49 8.92 -10.98
CA ALA A 173 19.65 9.49 -11.71
C ALA A 173 19.79 8.94 -13.14
N HIS A 174 19.27 7.75 -13.46
CA HIS A 174 19.42 7.13 -14.79
C HIS A 174 18.27 6.20 -15.22
N GLY A 175 17.06 6.34 -14.70
CA GLY A 175 15.88 5.54 -15.17
C GLY A 175 15.99 4.03 -14.91
N SER A 176 17.03 3.55 -14.22
CA SER A 176 17.16 2.16 -13.80
C SER A 176 16.33 1.94 -12.54
N ARG A 177 15.48 0.91 -12.54
CA ARG A 177 14.72 0.48 -11.37
C ARG A 177 15.67 -0.11 -10.33
N THR A 178 16.24 0.73 -9.49
CA THR A 178 17.03 0.30 -8.35
C THR A 178 16.10 -0.09 -7.20
N TYR A 179 16.39 -1.21 -6.57
CA TYR A 179 15.58 -1.80 -5.48
C TYR A 179 16.32 -1.79 -4.15
N ALA A 180 17.30 -0.88 -3.98
CA ALA A 180 18.08 -0.76 -2.76
C ALA A 180 17.67 0.49 -1.97
N ILE A 181 17.71 0.39 -0.65
CA ILE A 181 17.36 1.51 0.23
C ILE A 181 18.39 2.63 0.17
N GLU A 182 19.64 2.31 -0.16
CA GLU A 182 20.76 3.24 -0.34
C GLU A 182 20.52 4.25 -1.48
N ASP A 183 19.61 3.91 -2.42
CA ASP A 183 19.26 4.78 -3.55
C ASP A 183 18.17 5.81 -3.20
N CYS A 184 17.77 5.88 -1.94
CA CYS A 184 16.78 6.84 -1.48
C CYS A 184 17.41 8.20 -1.12
N THR A 185 16.62 9.27 -1.22
CA THR A 185 17.00 10.62 -0.77
C THR A 185 15.90 11.19 0.13
N PRO A 186 16.21 11.51 1.41
CA PRO A 186 17.52 11.36 2.07
C PRO A 186 17.92 9.89 2.26
N ASP A 187 19.23 9.65 2.39
CA ASP A 187 19.77 8.32 2.73
C ASP A 187 19.48 8.00 4.21
N VAL A 188 18.41 7.28 4.43
CA VAL A 188 17.91 6.97 5.79
C VAL A 188 18.79 5.97 6.54
N LEU A 189 19.61 5.17 5.84
CA LEU A 189 20.58 4.28 6.48
C LEU A 189 21.74 5.09 7.06
N ALA A 190 22.30 6.00 6.27
CA ALA A 190 23.37 6.89 6.72
C ALA A 190 22.90 7.81 7.87
N LEU A 191 21.63 8.22 7.86
CA LEU A 191 21.02 9.10 8.86
C LEU A 191 20.47 8.38 10.10
N ARG A 192 20.51 7.03 10.15
CA ARG A 192 19.88 6.23 11.22
C ARG A 192 20.21 6.77 12.62
N ASP A 193 21.49 6.97 12.92
CA ASP A 193 21.93 7.35 14.25
C ASP A 193 21.57 8.81 14.57
N GLU A 194 21.63 9.72 13.58
CA GLU A 194 21.18 11.11 13.72
C GLU A 194 19.67 11.17 14.00
N LEU A 195 18.86 10.38 13.28
CA LEU A 195 17.42 10.30 13.47
C LEU A 195 17.07 9.80 14.88
N LEU A 196 17.69 8.69 15.31
CA LEU A 196 17.45 8.09 16.63
C LEU A 196 18.01 8.95 17.76
N ALA A 197 19.03 9.77 17.54
CA ALA A 197 19.48 10.75 18.52
C ALA A 197 18.44 11.84 18.78
N LYS A 198 17.65 12.21 17.76
CA LYS A 198 16.65 13.29 17.82
C LYS A 198 15.25 12.83 18.23
N ALA A 199 14.89 11.56 18.04
CA ALA A 199 13.58 11.06 18.44
C ALA A 199 13.67 9.62 18.97
N PRO A 200 12.86 9.25 19.99
CA PRO A 200 12.75 7.86 20.46
C PRO A 200 12.08 6.94 19.42
N VAL A 201 11.28 7.49 18.51
CA VAL A 201 10.55 6.77 17.47
C VAL A 201 10.81 7.43 16.13
N VAL A 202 11.19 6.61 15.12
CA VAL A 202 11.30 7.05 13.72
C VAL A 202 10.43 6.16 12.86
N MET A 203 9.51 6.74 12.09
CA MET A 203 8.72 6.03 11.09
C MET A 203 9.23 6.36 9.70
N ILE A 204 9.65 5.34 8.95
CA ILE A 204 10.15 5.48 7.58
C ILE A 204 9.17 4.79 6.64
N LYS A 205 8.66 5.53 5.63
CA LYS A 205 7.85 4.97 4.56
C LYS A 205 8.74 4.60 3.39
N LEU A 206 8.60 3.38 2.89
CA LEU A 206 9.39 2.84 1.80
C LEU A 206 8.51 2.27 0.69
N SER A 207 9.10 2.14 -0.49
CA SER A 207 8.46 1.47 -1.62
C SER A 207 8.12 0.01 -1.29
N PRO A 208 6.94 -0.49 -1.69
CA PRO A 208 6.61 -1.90 -1.53
C PRO A 208 7.48 -2.84 -2.38
N MET A 209 8.32 -2.30 -3.28
CA MET A 209 9.24 -3.11 -4.09
C MET A 209 10.48 -3.57 -3.33
N LEU A 210 10.85 -2.89 -2.23
CA LEU A 210 12.00 -3.26 -1.40
C LEU A 210 11.80 -4.61 -0.69
N ASP A 211 12.87 -5.38 -0.54
CA ASP A 211 12.88 -6.55 0.33
C ASP A 211 12.94 -6.11 1.79
N TRP A 212 11.84 -6.32 2.52
CA TRP A 212 11.74 -5.86 3.89
C TRP A 212 12.72 -6.59 4.84
N ARG A 213 13.04 -7.87 4.59
CA ARG A 213 13.99 -8.61 5.44
C ARG A 213 15.39 -8.05 5.31
N LYS A 214 15.85 -7.90 4.06
CA LYS A 214 17.14 -7.24 3.80
C LYS A 214 17.17 -5.83 4.39
N THR A 215 16.10 -5.06 4.21
CA THR A 215 16.02 -3.70 4.77
C THR A 215 16.13 -3.70 6.30
N VAL A 216 15.50 -4.65 6.99
CA VAL A 216 15.64 -4.81 8.45
C VAL A 216 17.09 -5.12 8.86
N GLU A 217 17.75 -6.01 8.12
CA GLU A 217 19.17 -6.37 8.34
C GLU A 217 20.07 -5.13 8.17
N ASP A 218 19.83 -4.32 7.12
CA ASP A 218 20.63 -3.11 6.82
C ASP A 218 20.54 -2.08 7.98
N PHE A 219 19.43 -2.03 8.73
CA PHE A 219 19.28 -1.18 9.92
C PHE A 219 19.89 -1.74 11.20
N GLN A 220 20.51 -2.92 11.17
CA GLN A 220 21.36 -3.48 12.25
C GLN A 220 20.67 -3.49 13.62
N GLY A 221 19.42 -3.98 13.69
CA GLY A 221 18.69 -4.16 14.93
C GLY A 221 17.90 -2.92 15.41
N ALA A 222 17.94 -1.80 14.71
CA ALA A 222 17.16 -0.61 15.08
C ALA A 222 15.66 -0.75 14.77
N VAL A 223 15.26 -1.69 13.89
CA VAL A 223 13.87 -1.89 13.50
C VAL A 223 13.13 -2.70 14.55
N GLN A 224 12.12 -2.11 15.16
CA GLN A 224 11.20 -2.77 16.10
C GLN A 224 10.00 -3.42 15.38
N ARG A 225 9.49 -2.75 14.35
CA ARG A 225 8.25 -3.15 13.67
C ARG A 225 8.32 -2.85 12.18
N VAL A 226 7.82 -3.78 11.38
CA VAL A 226 7.57 -3.60 9.95
C VAL A 226 6.07 -3.68 9.70
N VAL A 227 5.52 -2.79 8.88
CA VAL A 227 4.12 -2.87 8.46
C VAL A 227 4.06 -2.88 6.95
N VAL A 228 3.46 -3.94 6.40
CA VAL A 228 3.15 -4.06 4.98
C VAL A 228 1.72 -3.58 4.78
N VAL A 229 1.55 -2.45 4.11
CA VAL A 229 0.23 -1.84 3.90
C VAL A 229 -0.24 -2.09 2.48
N SER A 230 -1.41 -2.70 2.36
CA SER A 230 -2.13 -2.86 1.10
C SER A 230 -3.59 -2.38 1.23
N THR A 231 -4.17 -2.00 0.12
CA THR A 231 -5.58 -1.63 -0.02
C THR A 231 -6.09 -2.05 -1.38
N GLY A 232 -7.32 -2.53 -1.46
CA GLY A 232 -7.87 -3.11 -2.68
C GLY A 232 -7.05 -4.29 -3.20
N ASN A 233 -6.41 -5.05 -2.31
CA ASN A 233 -5.51 -6.16 -2.61
C ASN A 233 -4.27 -5.78 -3.44
N GLU A 234 -3.78 -4.54 -3.29
CA GLU A 234 -2.54 -4.05 -3.90
C GLU A 234 -1.61 -3.50 -2.81
N CYS A 235 -0.36 -3.98 -2.76
CA CYS A 235 0.64 -3.50 -1.80
C CYS A 235 1.07 -2.08 -2.16
N LYS A 236 0.87 -1.14 -1.23
CA LYS A 236 1.08 0.29 -1.45
C LYS A 236 2.39 0.79 -0.86
N GLU A 237 2.73 0.35 0.33
CA GLU A 237 3.92 0.84 1.04
C GLU A 237 4.43 -0.16 2.09
N LEU A 238 5.69 -0.02 2.43
CA LEU A 238 6.31 -0.60 3.61
C LEU A 238 6.56 0.51 4.62
N LEU A 239 6.25 0.27 5.90
CA LEU A 239 6.60 1.18 6.99
C LEU A 239 7.56 0.47 7.91
N LEU A 240 8.65 1.13 8.25
CA LEU A 240 9.59 0.68 9.29
C LEU A 240 9.49 1.61 10.48
N MET A 241 9.38 1.04 11.68
CA MET A 241 9.44 1.75 12.93
C MET A 241 10.77 1.43 13.60
N LEU A 242 11.60 2.46 13.75
CA LEU A 242 12.89 2.37 14.41
C LEU A 242 12.78 2.92 15.83
N THR A 243 13.51 2.30 16.73
CA THR A 243 13.68 2.78 18.11
C THR A 243 15.15 2.65 18.54
N ARG A 244 15.51 3.33 19.65
CA ARG A 244 16.90 3.34 20.16
C ARG A 244 17.37 1.99 20.69
N ALA A 245 16.46 1.21 21.24
CA ALA A 245 16.82 -0.10 21.78
C ALA A 245 16.99 -1.10 20.63
N PRO A 246 18.07 -1.90 20.62
CA PRO A 246 18.23 -2.94 19.63
C PRO A 246 17.16 -4.03 19.84
N HIS A 247 16.59 -4.51 18.74
CA HIS A 247 15.57 -5.55 18.72
C HIS A 247 16.13 -6.80 18.04
N GLY A 248 16.09 -7.94 18.75
CA GLY A 248 16.42 -9.25 18.17
C GLY A 248 15.25 -9.87 17.42
N ASP A 249 14.03 -9.50 17.82
CA ASP A 249 12.79 -10.00 17.23
C ASP A 249 11.94 -8.82 16.73
N VAL A 250 11.56 -8.87 15.45
CA VAL A 250 10.84 -7.79 14.79
C VAL A 250 9.39 -8.17 14.60
N ARG A 251 8.46 -7.32 15.06
CA ARG A 251 7.05 -7.48 14.77
C ARG A 251 6.75 -7.11 13.32
N VAL A 252 5.97 -7.95 12.64
CA VAL A 252 5.53 -7.72 11.25
C VAL A 252 4.01 -7.74 11.20
N ASP A 253 3.42 -6.63 10.75
CA ASP A 253 1.98 -6.52 10.52
C ASP A 253 1.68 -6.43 9.03
N CYS A 254 0.78 -7.30 8.57
CA CYS A 254 0.25 -7.32 7.21
C CYS A 254 -1.15 -6.73 7.24
N ILE A 255 -1.31 -5.52 6.71
CA ILE A 255 -2.60 -4.81 6.69
C ILE A 255 -3.12 -4.77 5.26
N ASN A 256 -4.37 -5.22 5.06
CA ASN A 256 -5.08 -5.03 3.79
C ASN A 256 -6.51 -4.57 4.10
N ASP A 257 -6.80 -3.29 3.83
CA ASP A 257 -8.08 -2.67 4.20
C ASP A 257 -8.42 -2.89 5.69
N GLY A 258 -9.41 -3.71 6.01
CA GLY A 258 -9.80 -4.07 7.38
C GLY A 258 -9.07 -5.27 7.97
N ASP A 259 -8.39 -6.08 7.15
CA ASP A 259 -7.71 -7.29 7.58
C ASP A 259 -6.34 -6.98 8.16
N THR A 260 -5.95 -7.69 9.22
CA THR A 260 -4.60 -7.63 9.79
C THR A 260 -4.12 -9.02 10.19
N VAL A 261 -2.93 -9.38 9.74
CA VAL A 261 -2.19 -10.58 10.20
C VAL A 261 -0.88 -10.12 10.80
N THR A 262 -0.60 -10.57 12.02
CA THR A 262 0.61 -10.20 12.76
C THR A 262 1.44 -11.44 13.07
N PHE A 263 2.75 -11.31 12.98
CA PHE A 263 3.73 -12.30 13.43
C PHE A 263 5.02 -11.60 13.85
N THR A 264 5.93 -12.34 14.48
CA THR A 264 7.29 -11.88 14.77
C THR A 264 8.31 -12.65 13.93
N THR A 265 9.52 -12.11 13.77
CA THR A 265 10.56 -12.79 13.01
C THR A 265 10.98 -14.12 13.67
N ALA A 266 10.85 -14.27 15.00
CA ALA A 266 11.05 -15.53 15.70
C ALA A 266 9.97 -16.58 15.38
N GLU A 267 8.76 -16.14 15.01
CA GLU A 267 7.63 -16.97 14.61
C GLU A 267 7.55 -17.22 13.10
N ASP A 268 8.50 -16.67 12.32
CA ASP A 268 8.53 -16.76 10.86
C ASP A 268 8.96 -18.17 10.43
N GLN A 269 8.03 -19.09 10.50
CA GLN A 269 8.21 -20.49 10.15
C GLN A 269 7.75 -20.77 8.72
N ARG A 270 8.21 -21.89 8.18
CA ARG A 270 7.68 -22.37 6.90
C ARG A 270 6.22 -22.82 7.06
N PRO A 271 5.34 -22.51 6.11
CA PRO A 271 3.97 -23.00 6.14
C PRO A 271 3.93 -24.55 6.02
N SER A 272 2.95 -25.18 6.64
CA SER A 272 2.66 -26.58 6.39
C SER A 272 2.14 -26.78 4.97
N ILE A 273 2.60 -27.82 4.31
CA ILE A 273 2.26 -28.16 2.92
C ILE A 273 1.31 -29.35 2.91
N ALA A 274 0.28 -29.30 2.05
CA ALA A 274 -0.63 -30.41 1.84
C ALA A 274 0.12 -31.62 1.27
N PRO A 275 -0.09 -32.84 1.81
CA PRO A 275 0.56 -34.04 1.28
C PRO A 275 0.30 -34.22 -0.22
N ALA A 276 1.26 -34.76 -0.95
CA ALA A 276 1.09 -35.08 -2.35
C ALA A 276 -0.15 -35.98 -2.56
N GLY A 277 -0.98 -35.65 -3.55
CA GLY A 277 -2.21 -36.38 -3.86
C GLY A 277 -3.38 -36.12 -2.91
N SER A 278 -3.25 -35.26 -1.91
CA SER A 278 -4.37 -34.91 -1.02
C SER A 278 -5.30 -33.84 -1.60
N ILE A 279 -4.88 -33.17 -2.65
CA ILE A 279 -5.59 -32.00 -3.21
C ILE A 279 -6.99 -32.37 -3.73
N GLU A 280 -7.21 -33.59 -4.19
CA GLU A 280 -8.51 -34.08 -4.70
C GLU A 280 -9.61 -34.13 -3.63
N ARG A 281 -9.23 -34.14 -2.36
CA ARG A 281 -10.18 -34.13 -1.22
C ARG A 281 -10.51 -32.72 -0.76
N MET A 282 -9.74 -31.72 -1.20
CA MET A 282 -9.90 -30.35 -0.79
C MET A 282 -11.17 -29.74 -1.39
N ARG A 283 -11.87 -28.94 -0.60
CA ARG A 283 -13.13 -28.30 -0.98
C ARG A 283 -13.02 -26.79 -1.11
N TYR A 284 -12.06 -26.19 -0.42
CA TYR A 284 -11.87 -24.76 -0.35
C TYR A 284 -10.45 -24.39 -0.74
N LEU A 285 -10.33 -23.26 -1.46
CA LEU A 285 -9.06 -22.66 -1.84
C LEU A 285 -9.02 -21.24 -1.30
N VAL A 286 -7.89 -20.84 -0.75
CA VAL A 286 -7.64 -19.47 -0.27
C VAL A 286 -6.43 -18.91 -0.98
N GLU A 287 -6.61 -17.72 -1.56
CA GLU A 287 -5.53 -16.89 -2.07
C GLU A 287 -5.30 -15.74 -1.07
N PRO A 288 -4.14 -15.68 -0.40
CA PRO A 288 -3.82 -14.64 0.57
C PRO A 288 -3.85 -13.25 -0.05
N ASN A 289 -4.16 -12.22 0.74
CA ASN A 289 -4.12 -10.84 0.27
C ASN A 289 -2.68 -10.36 0.00
N ALA A 290 -2.56 -9.20 -0.65
CA ALA A 290 -1.29 -8.68 -1.14
C ALA A 290 -0.28 -8.39 -0.01
N SER A 291 -0.72 -7.99 1.20
CA SER A 291 0.19 -7.74 2.32
C SER A 291 0.83 -9.03 2.85
N ILE A 292 0.05 -10.10 2.97
CA ILE A 292 0.54 -11.43 3.36
C ILE A 292 1.51 -11.98 2.32
N MET A 293 1.14 -11.84 1.04
CA MET A 293 2.00 -12.26 -0.08
C MET A 293 3.34 -11.53 -0.05
N LYS A 294 3.34 -10.23 0.17
CA LYS A 294 4.55 -9.40 0.23
C LYS A 294 5.41 -9.72 1.45
N ALA A 295 4.80 -9.92 2.60
CA ALA A 295 5.50 -10.24 3.84
C ALA A 295 6.03 -11.69 3.87
N GLY A 296 5.42 -12.61 3.08
CA GLY A 296 5.65 -14.03 3.19
C GLY A 296 5.02 -14.64 4.45
N ALA A 297 3.97 -14.01 4.99
CA ALA A 297 3.34 -14.35 6.28
C ALA A 297 2.45 -15.61 6.21
N PHE A 298 2.92 -16.65 5.52
CA PHE A 298 2.11 -17.82 5.19
C PHE A 298 1.83 -18.72 6.41
N ALA A 299 2.82 -18.93 7.28
CA ALA A 299 2.62 -19.67 8.52
C ALA A 299 1.71 -18.91 9.50
N ALA A 300 1.81 -17.58 9.54
CA ALA A 300 0.92 -16.72 10.33
C ALA A 300 -0.53 -16.83 9.85
N LEU A 301 -0.76 -16.84 8.54
CA LEU A 301 -2.08 -17.09 7.96
C LEU A 301 -2.64 -18.44 8.42
N GLN A 302 -1.85 -19.51 8.41
CA GLN A 302 -2.30 -20.84 8.85
C GLN A 302 -2.62 -20.89 10.35
N ARG A 303 -1.86 -20.15 11.18
CA ARG A 303 -2.22 -20.03 12.62
C ARG A 303 -3.56 -19.34 12.82
N GLN A 304 -3.84 -18.31 12.02
CA GLN A 304 -5.11 -17.59 12.08
C GLN A 304 -6.27 -18.37 11.46
N CYS A 305 -5.99 -19.20 10.46
CA CYS A 305 -6.96 -20.03 9.74
C CYS A 305 -6.58 -21.53 9.84
N PRO A 306 -6.82 -22.19 11.00
CA PRO A 306 -6.50 -23.61 11.17
C PRO A 306 -7.19 -24.48 10.13
N GLY A 307 -6.53 -25.56 9.72
CA GLY A 307 -7.05 -26.48 8.69
C GLY A 307 -6.67 -26.14 7.26
N LEU A 308 -6.03 -24.99 7.03
CA LEU A 308 -5.43 -24.66 5.73
C LEU A 308 -4.02 -25.27 5.61
N ALA A 309 -3.70 -25.80 4.43
CA ALA A 309 -2.36 -26.20 4.06
C ALA A 309 -1.98 -25.60 2.70
N GLN A 310 -0.72 -25.22 2.51
CA GLN A 310 -0.25 -24.72 1.23
C GLN A 310 -0.19 -25.86 0.21
N ILE A 311 -0.63 -25.65 -1.02
CA ILE A 311 -0.74 -26.71 -2.05
C ILE A 311 0.63 -27.35 -2.36
N GLY A 312 1.66 -26.55 -2.41
CA GLY A 312 3.02 -26.99 -2.69
C GLY A 312 4.03 -25.87 -2.44
N PRO A 313 5.33 -26.15 -2.42
CA PRO A 313 6.36 -25.13 -2.28
C PRO A 313 6.15 -24.01 -3.30
N ASN A 314 6.23 -22.76 -2.85
CA ASN A 314 6.08 -21.55 -3.70
C ASN A 314 4.73 -21.43 -4.45
N SER A 315 3.72 -22.26 -4.11
CA SER A 315 2.38 -22.12 -4.70
C SER A 315 1.66 -20.88 -4.20
N HIS A 316 1.90 -20.49 -2.94
CA HIS A 316 1.24 -19.37 -2.26
C HIS A 316 -0.30 -19.43 -2.33
N LEU A 317 -0.84 -20.62 -2.56
CA LEU A 317 -2.26 -20.96 -2.52
C LEU A 317 -2.49 -21.97 -1.43
N PHE A 318 -3.58 -21.82 -0.69
CA PHE A 318 -3.91 -22.67 0.45
C PHE A 318 -5.20 -23.41 0.18
N VAL A 319 -5.30 -24.63 0.70
CA VAL A 319 -6.50 -25.47 0.55
C VAL A 319 -6.90 -26.05 1.88
N GLY A 320 -8.20 -26.36 2.01
CA GLY A 320 -8.78 -26.99 3.18
C GLY A 320 -10.00 -27.85 2.81
N GLU A 321 -10.33 -28.82 3.67
CA GLU A 321 -11.51 -29.68 3.51
C GLU A 321 -12.78 -29.01 4.03
N GLN A 322 -12.66 -28.12 5.02
CA GLN A 322 -13.76 -27.44 5.69
C GLN A 322 -13.87 -25.98 5.22
N PRO A 323 -15.08 -25.39 5.31
CA PRO A 323 -15.27 -23.97 5.07
C PRO A 323 -14.34 -23.15 5.98
N VAL A 324 -13.69 -22.15 5.40
CA VAL A 324 -12.87 -21.23 6.17
C VAL A 324 -13.74 -20.02 6.47
N GLY A 325 -13.78 -19.57 7.71
CA GLY A 325 -14.48 -18.36 8.11
C GLY A 325 -13.91 -17.10 7.43
N ALA A 326 -13.90 -15.97 8.11
CA ALA A 326 -13.24 -14.78 7.58
C ALA A 326 -11.76 -15.03 7.38
N VAL A 327 -11.30 -14.96 6.12
CA VAL A 327 -9.89 -15.13 5.76
C VAL A 327 -9.31 -13.81 5.30
N PRO A 328 -8.06 -13.48 5.66
CA PRO A 328 -7.37 -12.29 5.15
C PRO A 328 -6.89 -12.55 3.70
N GLY A 329 -7.84 -12.54 2.78
CA GLY A 329 -7.63 -12.89 1.37
C GLY A 329 -8.92 -13.16 0.64
N ARG A 330 -8.85 -13.97 -0.41
CA ARG A 330 -10.01 -14.42 -1.19
C ARG A 330 -10.24 -15.91 -0.98
N ALA A 331 -11.44 -16.30 -0.60
CA ALA A 331 -11.86 -17.70 -0.45
C ALA A 331 -12.69 -18.16 -1.67
N PHE A 332 -12.51 -19.41 -2.04
CA PHE A 332 -13.17 -20.05 -3.17
C PHE A 332 -13.62 -21.46 -2.81
N GLU A 333 -14.74 -21.89 -3.35
CA GLU A 333 -15.17 -23.29 -3.35
C GLU A 333 -14.63 -23.99 -4.58
N ILE A 334 -13.95 -25.13 -4.39
CA ILE A 334 -13.35 -25.91 -5.46
C ILE A 334 -14.45 -26.69 -6.17
N ALA A 335 -14.67 -26.42 -7.45
CA ALA A 335 -15.63 -27.13 -8.27
C ALA A 335 -15.03 -28.38 -8.91
N ARG A 336 -13.85 -28.26 -9.51
CA ARG A 336 -13.16 -29.35 -10.20
C ARG A 336 -11.65 -29.18 -10.12
N ILE A 337 -10.94 -30.30 -10.13
CA ILE A 337 -9.48 -30.37 -10.16
C ILE A 337 -9.05 -31.26 -11.32
N GLY A 338 -7.98 -30.89 -12.02
CA GLY A 338 -7.43 -31.70 -13.10
C GLY A 338 -6.01 -31.27 -13.45
N GLY A 339 -5.39 -32.02 -14.34
CA GLY A 339 -4.07 -31.72 -14.89
C GLY A 339 -4.13 -31.15 -16.31
N MET A 340 -2.98 -31.15 -17.00
CA MET A 340 -2.84 -30.64 -18.38
C MET A 340 -3.13 -31.70 -19.44
N GLY A 341 -3.51 -32.91 -19.05
CA GLY A 341 -3.86 -34.01 -19.96
C GLY A 341 -5.15 -33.70 -20.75
N LYS A 342 -5.23 -34.13 -22.00
CA LYS A 342 -6.37 -33.81 -22.89
C LYS A 342 -7.74 -34.22 -22.32
N ARG A 343 -7.80 -35.41 -21.66
CA ARG A 343 -9.05 -35.89 -21.02
C ARG A 343 -9.39 -35.08 -19.79
N GLU A 344 -8.39 -34.79 -18.94
CA GLU A 344 -8.55 -34.00 -17.72
C GLU A 344 -9.02 -32.56 -18.04
N LEU A 345 -8.39 -31.93 -19.03
CA LEU A 345 -8.78 -30.59 -19.49
C LEU A 345 -10.23 -30.55 -20.00
N LYS A 346 -10.66 -31.58 -20.75
CA LYS A 346 -12.03 -31.66 -21.25
C LYS A 346 -13.03 -31.75 -20.10
N ALA A 347 -12.76 -32.58 -19.10
CA ALA A 347 -13.63 -32.72 -17.92
C ALA A 347 -13.60 -31.48 -17.02
N LEU A 348 -12.40 -30.88 -16.81
CA LEU A 348 -12.23 -29.69 -16.01
C LEU A 348 -13.00 -28.49 -16.56
N LEU A 349 -12.95 -28.29 -17.89
CA LEU A 349 -13.49 -27.10 -18.55
C LEU A 349 -14.86 -27.32 -19.20
N GLU A 350 -15.52 -28.43 -18.92
CA GLU A 350 -16.86 -28.69 -19.45
C GLU A 350 -17.82 -27.57 -19.05
N GLY A 351 -18.41 -26.90 -20.07
CA GLY A 351 -19.32 -25.75 -19.90
C GLY A 351 -18.65 -24.41 -19.59
N VAL A 352 -17.31 -24.36 -19.44
CA VAL A 352 -16.58 -23.13 -19.12
C VAL A 352 -16.09 -22.44 -20.39
N THR A 353 -16.52 -21.20 -20.62
CA THR A 353 -16.10 -20.37 -21.77
C THR A 353 -15.31 -19.12 -21.33
N HIS A 354 -15.50 -18.68 -20.09
CA HIS A 354 -14.84 -17.51 -19.49
C HIS A 354 -14.25 -17.93 -18.16
N ALA A 355 -13.07 -17.42 -17.82
CA ALA A 355 -12.49 -17.61 -16.49
C ALA A 355 -11.47 -16.53 -16.12
N ASN A 356 -11.46 -16.14 -14.86
CA ASN A 356 -10.41 -15.35 -14.24
C ASN A 356 -9.22 -16.29 -13.92
N ILE A 357 -8.11 -16.14 -14.63
CA ILE A 357 -6.98 -17.06 -14.50
C ILE A 357 -5.92 -16.48 -13.57
N ALA A 358 -5.58 -17.22 -12.51
CA ALA A 358 -4.46 -16.94 -11.61
C ALA A 358 -3.40 -18.06 -11.72
N VAL A 359 -2.14 -17.66 -11.85
CA VAL A 359 -1.01 -18.58 -12.02
C VAL A 359 -0.02 -18.38 -10.89
N ARG A 360 0.37 -19.49 -10.22
CA ARG A 360 1.35 -19.51 -9.13
C ARG A 360 2.23 -20.76 -9.27
N ASN A 361 3.55 -20.58 -9.35
CA ASN A 361 4.50 -21.68 -9.52
C ASN A 361 4.08 -22.68 -10.62
N PHE A 362 3.88 -22.18 -11.84
CA PHE A 362 3.40 -22.92 -12.99
C PHE A 362 4.21 -22.54 -14.25
N PRO A 363 4.48 -23.45 -15.20
CA PRO A 363 5.38 -23.18 -16.32
C PRO A 363 4.82 -22.21 -17.39
N LEU A 364 3.52 -21.90 -17.37
CA LEU A 364 2.89 -20.97 -18.30
C LEU A 364 2.41 -19.72 -17.56
N THR A 365 2.50 -18.57 -18.22
CA THR A 365 1.86 -17.34 -17.74
C THR A 365 0.34 -17.38 -17.93
N ALA A 366 -0.42 -16.56 -17.22
CA ALA A 366 -1.88 -16.48 -17.36
C ALA A 366 -2.33 -16.18 -18.82
N PRO A 367 -1.72 -15.24 -19.57
CA PRO A 367 -2.05 -15.05 -20.99
C PRO A 367 -1.73 -16.26 -21.88
N GLN A 368 -0.63 -16.98 -21.63
CA GLN A 368 -0.28 -18.20 -22.38
C GLN A 368 -1.28 -19.32 -22.10
N LEU A 369 -1.63 -19.51 -20.81
CA LEU A 369 -2.60 -20.52 -20.40
C LEU A 369 -3.98 -20.22 -20.98
N ARG A 370 -4.43 -18.96 -20.92
CA ARG A 370 -5.70 -18.51 -21.52
C ARG A 370 -5.79 -18.84 -23.00
N ARG A 371 -4.75 -18.52 -23.78
CA ARG A 371 -4.70 -18.87 -25.23
C ARG A 371 -4.75 -20.36 -25.46
N ARG A 372 -3.98 -21.15 -24.68
CA ARG A 372 -3.93 -22.61 -24.81
C ARG A 372 -5.27 -23.28 -24.52
N LEU A 373 -5.99 -22.78 -23.51
CA LEU A 373 -7.30 -23.30 -23.09
C LEU A 373 -8.47 -22.69 -23.87
N LYS A 374 -8.23 -21.69 -24.72
CA LYS A 374 -9.23 -20.95 -25.50
C LYS A 374 -10.33 -20.32 -24.64
N LEU A 375 -9.98 -19.85 -23.43
CA LEU A 375 -10.90 -19.18 -22.53
C LEU A 375 -10.89 -17.67 -22.78
N LYS A 376 -12.06 -17.03 -22.60
CA LYS A 376 -12.19 -15.58 -22.53
C LYS A 376 -11.97 -15.09 -21.10
N ASP A 377 -11.68 -13.79 -20.96
CA ASP A 377 -11.47 -13.18 -19.65
C ASP A 377 -12.79 -12.88 -18.95
N GLY A 378 -12.78 -12.90 -17.59
CA GLY A 378 -13.93 -12.55 -16.77
C GLY A 378 -14.87 -13.74 -16.49
N GLY A 379 -16.13 -13.42 -16.15
CA GLY A 379 -17.12 -14.39 -15.67
C GLY A 379 -16.98 -14.71 -14.18
N ASN A 380 -17.74 -15.70 -13.74
CA ASN A 380 -17.81 -16.13 -12.33
C ASN A 380 -16.84 -17.28 -12.00
N ASP A 381 -16.26 -17.89 -13.02
CA ASP A 381 -15.30 -18.98 -12.88
C ASP A 381 -13.89 -18.44 -12.62
N TYR A 382 -13.16 -19.09 -11.70
CA TYR A 382 -11.77 -18.84 -11.41
C TYR A 382 -10.95 -20.08 -11.69
N LEU A 383 -9.88 -19.94 -12.46
CA LEU A 383 -8.98 -21.04 -12.77
C LEU A 383 -7.61 -20.76 -12.17
N PHE A 384 -7.25 -21.53 -11.17
CA PHE A 384 -5.93 -21.48 -10.53
C PHE A 384 -5.02 -22.53 -11.13
N ALA A 385 -3.83 -22.12 -11.56
CA ALA A 385 -2.81 -23.01 -12.12
C ALA A 385 -1.59 -23.01 -11.18
N THR A 386 -1.19 -24.16 -10.67
CA THR A 386 -0.10 -24.30 -9.72
C THR A 386 0.60 -25.65 -9.83
N THR A 387 1.64 -25.86 -8.98
CA THR A 387 2.34 -27.13 -8.84
C THR A 387 2.16 -27.62 -7.39
N ASP A 388 1.72 -28.87 -7.23
CA ASP A 388 1.51 -29.48 -5.92
C ASP A 388 2.82 -29.95 -5.26
N ALA A 389 2.73 -30.51 -4.05
CA ALA A 389 3.88 -30.98 -3.30
C ALA A 389 4.62 -32.16 -3.97
N GLY A 390 3.95 -32.90 -4.85
CA GLY A 390 4.54 -33.98 -5.65
C GLY A 390 5.18 -33.52 -6.97
N GLY A 391 5.16 -32.21 -7.25
CA GLY A 391 5.66 -31.66 -8.51
C GLY A 391 4.68 -31.75 -9.68
N ARG A 392 3.43 -32.19 -9.45
CA ARG A 392 2.40 -32.29 -10.49
C ARG A 392 1.81 -30.91 -10.77
N HIS A 393 1.68 -30.58 -12.04
CA HIS A 393 0.99 -29.38 -12.49
C HIS A 393 -0.53 -29.58 -12.38
N VAL A 394 -1.19 -28.74 -11.59
CA VAL A 394 -2.60 -28.85 -11.23
C VAL A 394 -3.34 -27.60 -11.68
N LEU A 395 -4.53 -27.82 -12.24
CA LEU A 395 -5.52 -26.79 -12.54
C LEU A 395 -6.73 -26.96 -11.61
N ILE A 396 -7.15 -25.90 -10.98
CA ILE A 396 -8.27 -25.88 -10.03
C ILE A 396 -9.30 -24.89 -10.53
N LEU A 397 -10.48 -25.40 -10.91
CA LEU A 397 -11.64 -24.59 -11.23
C LEU A 397 -12.41 -24.34 -9.93
N ALA A 398 -12.71 -23.08 -9.64
CA ALA A 398 -13.34 -22.70 -8.39
C ALA A 398 -14.28 -21.50 -8.57
N HIS A 399 -15.22 -21.31 -7.65
CA HIS A 399 -16.13 -20.18 -7.56
C HIS A 399 -15.86 -19.39 -6.28
N LYS A 400 -16.14 -18.09 -6.28
CA LYS A 400 -16.03 -17.32 -5.02
C LYS A 400 -16.91 -17.96 -3.95
N ALA A 401 -16.32 -18.25 -2.80
CA ALA A 401 -17.07 -18.68 -1.65
C ALA A 401 -18.02 -17.54 -1.18
N PRO A 402 -19.25 -17.86 -0.74
CA PRO A 402 -20.10 -16.87 -0.12
C PRO A 402 -19.38 -16.28 1.12
N PRO A 403 -19.65 -15.00 1.45
CA PRO A 403 -19.10 -14.44 2.68
C PRO A 403 -19.57 -15.30 3.87
N ALA A 404 -18.66 -15.56 4.82
CA ALA A 404 -19.02 -16.30 6.02
C ALA A 404 -20.19 -15.58 6.70
N THR A 405 -21.29 -16.30 6.88
CA THR A 405 -22.40 -15.84 7.74
C THR A 405 -21.87 -15.74 9.17
N THR A 406 -21.77 -14.51 9.68
CA THR A 406 -21.45 -14.18 11.08
C THR A 406 -22.51 -14.69 12.01
#